data_ec5d237bd8905652487abb56f8635bc5
#
_entry.id   ec5d237bd8905652487abb56f8635bc5
#
_cell.length_a   1.000
_cell.length_b   1.000
_cell.length_c   1.000
_cell.angle_alpha   90.00
_cell.angle_beta   90.00
_cell.angle_gamma   90.00
#
_symmetry.space_group_name_H-M   'P 1'
#
loop_
_entity.id
_entity.type
_entity.pdbx_description
1 polymer ?
#
loop_
_entity_poly.entity_id
_entity_poly.type
_entity_poly.pdbx_seq_one_letter_code
_entity_poly.pdbx_strand_id
1 'polypeptide(L)'
;MPNRRRTPPTPVPFDDRRFSASIGTLATASCVGGVLALAAFGVARSARAHALAGPADGAPLMRAPLQAVAPVDLKRYAGMWHEQARLPNRFQKQCTGPVTAEYTPLPDGTVEVRNRCILADGNFEEAVGTARVVPVAGQPGAGRLEVRFAPSWLSWLPMAWGDYWILKLDRDYEVSLVGTPDRDYLWVLSRDPVLDAATLDTYLDYARSLGFDVDKVVRTGTSN
;
A
#
# COMPACT_ATOMS: atom_id res chain seq x y z
N MET A 1 46.77 -20.53 -24.30
CA MET A 1 45.56 -20.17 -25.02
C MET A 1 45.07 -18.86 -24.46
N PRO A 2 44.97 -17.74 -25.21
CA PRO A 2 44.68 -16.42 -24.65
C PRO A 2 43.14 -16.25 -24.48
N ASN A 3 42.76 -15.74 -23.32
CA ASN A 3 41.42 -15.45 -22.85
C ASN A 3 40.83 -14.27 -23.62
N ARG A 4 39.82 -14.50 -24.47
CA ARG A 4 39.07 -13.45 -25.16
C ARG A 4 38.11 -12.78 -24.20
N ARG A 5 38.39 -11.57 -23.80
CA ARG A 5 37.45 -10.67 -23.10
C ARG A 5 36.33 -10.28 -24.07
N ARG A 6 35.08 -10.63 -23.76
CA ARG A 6 33.89 -10.16 -24.49
C ARG A 6 33.56 -8.74 -24.02
N THR A 7 33.57 -7.81 -24.95
CA THR A 7 33.07 -6.43 -24.76
C THR A 7 31.54 -6.45 -24.60
N PRO A 8 30.97 -5.62 -23.70
CA PRO A 8 29.52 -5.49 -23.57
C PRO A 8 28.92 -4.71 -24.76
N PRO A 9 27.67 -5.00 -25.14
CA PRO A 9 27.00 -4.29 -26.23
C PRO A 9 26.66 -2.84 -25.83
N THR A 10 26.84 -1.92 -26.78
CA THR A 10 26.48 -0.51 -26.69
C THR A 10 24.97 -0.31 -26.56
N PRO A 11 24.50 0.65 -25.74
CA PRO A 11 23.09 0.97 -25.62
C PRO A 11 22.57 1.69 -26.87
N VAL A 12 21.40 1.27 -27.36
CA VAL A 12 20.67 1.89 -28.48
C VAL A 12 19.91 3.11 -27.94
N PRO A 13 19.98 4.29 -28.61
CA PRO A 13 19.24 5.47 -28.17
C PRO A 13 17.72 5.32 -28.43
N PHE A 14 16.92 5.72 -27.45
CA PHE A 14 15.46 5.75 -27.49
C PHE A 14 15.00 6.94 -28.35
N ASP A 15 14.20 6.68 -29.38
CA ASP A 15 13.66 7.70 -30.30
C ASP A 15 12.33 8.27 -29.75
N ASP A 16 12.38 9.52 -29.35
CA ASP A 16 11.30 10.29 -28.69
C ASP A 16 10.28 10.91 -29.66
N ARG A 17 9.95 10.25 -30.76
CA ARG A 17 8.96 10.79 -31.70
C ARG A 17 7.81 9.82 -31.92
N ARG A 18 6.72 10.03 -31.17
CA ARG A 18 5.32 9.85 -31.59
C ARG A 18 4.39 9.84 -30.36
N PHE A 19 3.81 11.01 -30.08
CA PHE A 19 2.41 11.12 -29.63
C PHE A 19 2.01 12.60 -29.70
N SER A 20 1.51 13.00 -30.90
CA SER A 20 0.79 14.24 -31.08
C SER A 20 -0.69 13.94 -30.94
N ALA A 21 -1.29 14.37 -29.83
CA ALA A 21 -2.74 14.25 -29.58
C ALA A 21 -3.41 15.56 -30.05
N SER A 22 -4.31 15.44 -31.01
CA SER A 22 -5.19 16.47 -31.54
C SER A 22 -6.10 17.06 -30.46
N ILE A 23 -6.02 18.38 -30.30
CA ILE A 23 -7.00 19.16 -29.52
C ILE A 23 -8.15 19.50 -30.45
N GLY A 24 -9.30 18.91 -30.23
CA GLY A 24 -10.56 19.23 -30.90
C GLY A 24 -11.20 20.47 -30.26
N THR A 25 -11.29 21.52 -31.04
CA THR A 25 -12.00 22.78 -30.73
C THR A 25 -13.51 22.54 -30.83
N LEU A 26 -14.27 22.82 -29.79
CA LEU A 26 -15.74 22.88 -29.84
C LEU A 26 -16.20 24.32 -29.75
N ALA A 27 -17.00 24.68 -30.76
CA ALA A 27 -17.51 25.98 -31.07
C ALA A 27 -18.57 26.47 -30.07
N THR A 28 -18.52 27.78 -29.81
CA THR A 28 -19.55 28.57 -29.15
C THR A 28 -20.76 28.78 -30.03
N ALA A 29 -21.96 28.58 -29.48
CA ALA A 29 -23.20 29.08 -30.05
C ALA A 29 -23.90 30.00 -29.06
N SER A 30 -23.92 31.29 -29.43
CA SER A 30 -24.75 32.35 -28.84
C SER A 30 -26.18 32.24 -29.35
N CYS A 31 -27.16 32.38 -28.53
CA CYS A 31 -28.49 32.82 -28.88
C CYS A 31 -29.02 33.87 -27.92
N VAL A 32 -29.32 35.03 -28.53
CA VAL A 32 -29.90 36.24 -27.94
C VAL A 32 -31.45 36.20 -28.07
N GLY A 33 -32.11 36.81 -27.14
CA GLY A 33 -33.52 37.27 -27.25
C GLY A 33 -34.44 36.59 -26.23
N GLY A 34 -35.15 37.26 -25.41
CA GLY A 34 -35.81 38.52 -25.41
C GLY A 34 -37.05 38.44 -24.55
N VAL A 35 -37.39 39.55 -23.94
CA VAL A 35 -38.73 40.01 -23.52
C VAL A 35 -39.20 39.71 -22.07
N LEU A 36 -39.32 40.85 -21.39
CA LEU A 36 -40.00 41.06 -20.09
C LEU A 36 -41.49 40.64 -20.08
N ALA A 37 -41.93 40.12 -18.95
CA ALA A 37 -43.30 40.29 -18.48
C ALA A 37 -43.32 40.33 -16.96
N LEU A 38 -43.62 41.53 -16.42
CA LEU A 38 -44.00 41.75 -15.04
C LEU A 38 -45.40 41.25 -14.75
N ALA A 39 -45.55 40.38 -13.77
CA ALA A 39 -46.83 40.16 -13.10
C ALA A 39 -46.57 39.94 -11.61
N ALA A 40 -46.95 40.96 -10.83
CA ALA A 40 -47.00 40.90 -9.38
C ALA A 40 -48.29 40.18 -8.97
N PHE A 41 -48.22 39.14 -8.15
CA PHE A 41 -49.35 38.67 -7.34
C PHE A 41 -48.86 37.90 -6.10
N GLY A 42 -49.31 38.40 -4.96
CA GLY A 42 -49.79 37.58 -3.85
C GLY A 42 -48.79 36.89 -2.95
N VAL A 43 -48.47 37.52 -1.84
CA VAL A 43 -47.85 36.95 -0.65
C VAL A 43 -48.75 35.86 -0.05
N ALA A 44 -48.35 34.60 -0.15
CA ALA A 44 -48.78 33.57 0.78
C ALA A 44 -47.56 33.01 1.46
N ARG A 45 -47.29 33.42 2.69
CA ARG A 45 -46.31 32.82 3.58
C ARG A 45 -46.85 31.47 4.05
N SER A 46 -46.53 30.40 3.32
CA SER A 46 -46.56 29.06 3.86
C SER A 46 -45.23 28.76 4.53
N ALA A 47 -45.28 28.82 5.86
CA ALA A 47 -44.18 28.28 6.68
C ALA A 47 -44.12 26.76 6.45
N ARG A 48 -43.35 26.34 5.47
CA ARG A 48 -42.94 24.94 5.36
C ARG A 48 -41.92 24.67 6.46
N ALA A 49 -42.33 23.89 7.45
CA ALA A 49 -41.44 23.24 8.36
C ALA A 49 -40.40 22.48 7.52
N HIS A 50 -39.14 22.95 7.58
CA HIS A 50 -38.04 22.13 7.11
C HIS A 50 -37.91 20.98 8.09
N ALA A 51 -38.55 19.86 7.75
CA ALA A 51 -38.18 18.58 8.32
C ALA A 51 -36.69 18.42 8.02
N LEU A 52 -35.87 18.43 9.08
CA LEU A 52 -34.49 18.01 9.00
C LEU A 52 -34.51 16.58 8.46
N ALA A 53 -34.26 16.43 7.18
CA ALA A 53 -33.95 15.12 6.61
C ALA A 53 -32.70 14.63 7.37
N GLY A 54 -32.87 13.61 8.18
CA GLY A 54 -31.76 12.88 8.76
C GLY A 54 -30.83 12.39 7.63
N PRO A 55 -29.58 12.11 7.92
CA PRO A 55 -28.66 11.63 6.92
C PRO A 55 -29.30 10.41 6.23
N ALA A 56 -29.33 10.44 4.90
CA ALA A 56 -29.83 9.33 4.09
C ALA A 56 -29.00 8.07 4.45
N ASP A 57 -29.64 7.12 5.11
CA ASP A 57 -29.09 5.81 5.39
C ASP A 57 -28.68 5.17 4.06
N GLY A 58 -27.36 4.98 3.85
CA GLY A 58 -26.85 4.16 2.76
C GLY A 58 -25.81 4.77 1.81
N ALA A 59 -25.35 6.00 2.01
CA ALA A 59 -24.16 6.42 1.27
C ALA A 59 -22.96 5.58 1.77
N PRO A 60 -22.23 4.86 0.89
CA PRO A 60 -21.03 4.16 1.32
C PRO A 60 -20.07 5.19 1.91
N LEU A 61 -19.75 5.04 3.19
CA LEU A 61 -18.74 5.86 3.84
C LEU A 61 -17.46 5.70 3.03
N MET A 62 -17.11 6.72 2.24
CA MET A 62 -15.85 6.76 1.50
C MET A 62 -14.74 6.70 2.54
N ARG A 63 -14.15 5.52 2.70
CA ARG A 63 -13.00 5.36 3.60
C ARG A 63 -11.89 6.29 3.14
N ALA A 64 -11.33 7.05 4.06
CA ALA A 64 -10.19 7.92 3.74
C ALA A 64 -9.07 7.12 3.08
N PRO A 65 -8.39 7.68 2.07
CA PRO A 65 -7.22 7.05 1.47
C PRO A 65 -6.18 6.74 2.54
N LEU A 66 -5.59 5.54 2.49
CA LEU A 66 -4.48 5.20 3.37
C LEU A 66 -3.27 6.09 3.06
N GLN A 67 -2.51 6.39 4.09
CA GLN A 67 -1.24 7.10 3.97
C GLN A 67 -0.14 6.25 4.59
N ALA A 68 0.95 6.10 3.87
CA ALA A 68 2.17 5.53 4.45
C ALA A 68 2.90 6.58 5.29
N VAL A 69 3.62 6.14 6.30
CA VAL A 69 4.48 7.03 7.09
C VAL A 69 5.59 7.63 6.23
N ALA A 70 6.01 8.86 6.57
CA ALA A 70 7.12 9.54 5.91
C ALA A 70 7.80 10.50 6.91
N PRO A 71 9.14 10.60 6.89
CA PRO A 71 10.08 9.77 6.12
C PRO A 71 10.35 8.42 6.78
N VAL A 72 10.74 7.42 5.99
CA VAL A 72 11.27 6.13 6.45
C VAL A 72 12.72 5.99 6.02
N ASP A 73 13.60 5.74 6.97
CA ASP A 73 15.00 5.37 6.71
C ASP A 73 15.07 3.86 6.47
N LEU A 74 15.21 3.46 5.21
CA LEU A 74 15.28 2.05 4.83
C LEU A 74 16.54 1.33 5.36
N LYS A 75 17.61 2.06 5.68
CA LYS A 75 18.79 1.45 6.32
C LYS A 75 18.50 1.06 7.75
N ARG A 76 17.72 1.87 8.48
CA ARG A 76 17.24 1.52 9.81
C ARG A 76 16.16 0.44 9.77
N TYR A 77 15.33 0.44 8.72
CA TYR A 77 14.28 -0.58 8.53
C TYR A 77 14.85 -1.94 8.12
N ALA A 78 16.07 -1.99 7.58
CA ALA A 78 16.76 -3.20 7.16
C ALA A 78 16.97 -4.18 8.33
N GLY A 79 17.27 -5.44 7.97
CA GLY A 79 17.51 -6.54 8.91
C GLY A 79 16.25 -7.38 9.20
N MET A 80 16.30 -8.12 10.30
CA MET A 80 15.29 -9.11 10.68
C MET A 80 14.08 -8.48 11.36
N TRP A 81 12.89 -9.00 11.00
CA TRP A 81 11.60 -8.70 11.62
C TRP A 81 10.85 -10.00 11.87
N HIS A 82 10.12 -10.06 13.00
CA HIS A 82 9.26 -11.17 13.38
C HIS A 82 7.80 -10.78 13.19
N GLU A 83 7.03 -11.62 12.53
CA GLU A 83 5.59 -11.42 12.37
C GLU A 83 4.88 -11.72 13.70
N GLN A 84 4.12 -10.77 14.20
CA GLN A 84 3.34 -10.90 15.44
C GLN A 84 1.86 -11.17 15.13
N ALA A 85 1.37 -10.61 14.04
CA ALA A 85 0.00 -10.79 13.60
C ALA A 85 -0.14 -10.50 12.10
N ARG A 86 -1.14 -11.12 11.46
CA ARG A 86 -1.48 -10.85 10.06
C ARG A 86 -2.96 -11.05 9.78
N LEU A 87 -3.48 -10.44 8.73
CA LEU A 87 -4.70 -10.92 8.09
C LEU A 87 -4.42 -12.23 7.35
N PRO A 88 -5.39 -13.18 7.33
CA PRO A 88 -5.27 -14.40 6.56
C PRO A 88 -4.96 -14.09 5.09
N ASN A 89 -3.97 -14.75 4.54
CA ASN A 89 -3.57 -14.53 3.16
C ASN A 89 -3.20 -15.85 2.47
N ARG A 90 -3.19 -15.84 1.12
CA ARG A 90 -2.92 -17.06 0.34
C ARG A 90 -1.46 -17.48 0.34
N PHE A 91 -0.54 -16.56 0.67
CA PHE A 91 0.90 -16.79 0.58
C PHE A 91 1.47 -17.53 1.79
N GLN A 92 0.75 -17.51 2.91
CA GLN A 92 1.19 -18.05 4.20
C GLN A 92 0.25 -19.11 4.76
N LYS A 93 -0.60 -19.74 3.91
CA LYS A 93 -1.56 -20.79 4.35
C LYS A 93 -0.87 -22.02 4.92
N GLN A 94 0.32 -22.35 4.42
CA GLN A 94 1.12 -23.48 4.84
C GLN A 94 1.95 -23.19 6.11
N CYS A 95 2.08 -21.92 6.49
CA CYS A 95 2.88 -21.53 7.65
C CYS A 95 2.12 -21.81 8.94
N THR A 96 2.65 -22.66 9.80
CA THR A 96 2.04 -23.09 11.06
C THR A 96 2.81 -22.64 12.31
N GLY A 97 4.01 -22.11 12.11
CA GLY A 97 4.87 -21.61 13.19
C GLY A 97 5.34 -20.17 12.93
N PRO A 98 6.39 -19.74 13.64
CA PRO A 98 6.95 -18.41 13.52
C PRO A 98 7.27 -18.02 12.08
N VAL A 99 7.00 -16.76 11.74
CA VAL A 99 7.30 -16.18 10.44
C VAL A 99 8.26 -15.00 10.63
N THR A 100 9.28 -14.93 9.77
CA THR A 100 10.25 -13.85 9.76
C THR A 100 10.36 -13.22 8.38
N ALA A 101 10.70 -11.93 8.34
CA ALA A 101 11.06 -11.19 7.15
C ALA A 101 12.41 -10.50 7.35
N GLU A 102 13.33 -10.69 6.43
CA GLU A 102 14.64 -10.03 6.44
C GLU A 102 14.74 -9.11 5.23
N TYR A 103 15.13 -7.85 5.46
CA TYR A 103 15.26 -6.82 4.44
C TYR A 103 16.72 -6.43 4.29
N THR A 104 17.27 -6.57 3.08
CA THR A 104 18.68 -6.23 2.77
C THR A 104 18.71 -5.20 1.64
N PRO A 105 19.06 -3.93 1.91
CA PRO A 105 19.25 -2.93 0.88
C PRO A 105 20.35 -3.33 -0.10
N LEU A 106 20.09 -3.17 -1.40
CA LEU A 106 21.01 -3.49 -2.47
C LEU A 106 21.64 -2.23 -3.08
N PRO A 107 22.81 -2.34 -3.74
CA PRO A 107 23.51 -1.19 -4.34
C PRO A 107 22.73 -0.48 -5.45
N ASP A 108 21.78 -1.15 -6.09
CA ASP A 108 20.92 -0.61 -7.15
C ASP A 108 19.72 0.19 -6.60
N GLY A 109 19.60 0.34 -5.26
CA GLY A 109 18.52 1.04 -4.59
C GLY A 109 17.26 0.19 -4.35
N THR A 110 17.28 -1.08 -4.72
CA THR A 110 16.24 -2.05 -4.35
C THR A 110 16.53 -2.67 -2.98
N VAL A 111 15.58 -3.45 -2.47
CA VAL A 111 15.72 -4.18 -1.20
C VAL A 111 15.42 -5.66 -1.47
N GLU A 112 16.35 -6.56 -1.16
CA GLU A 112 16.04 -7.98 -1.10
C GLU A 112 15.13 -8.24 0.11
N VAL A 113 14.08 -9.01 -0.10
CA VAL A 113 13.13 -9.44 0.93
C VAL A 113 13.15 -10.94 1.03
N ARG A 114 13.53 -11.46 2.20
CA ARG A 114 13.62 -12.89 2.47
C ARG A 114 12.64 -13.26 3.56
N ASN A 115 11.55 -13.92 3.18
CA ASN A 115 10.54 -14.40 4.12
C ASN A 115 10.78 -15.87 4.42
N ARG A 116 10.67 -16.25 5.71
CA ARG A 116 10.76 -17.62 6.18
C ARG A 116 9.60 -17.95 7.09
N CYS A 117 9.07 -19.16 6.99
CA CYS A 117 8.09 -19.67 7.94
C CYS A 117 8.32 -21.15 8.24
N ILE A 118 7.81 -21.60 9.39
CA ILE A 118 7.83 -23.00 9.77
C ILE A 118 6.55 -23.67 9.27
N LEU A 119 6.72 -24.86 8.68
CA LEU A 119 5.65 -25.72 8.17
C LEU A 119 5.20 -26.71 9.22
N ALA A 120 4.06 -27.40 8.98
CA ALA A 120 3.50 -28.38 9.90
C ALA A 120 4.41 -29.60 10.18
N ASP A 121 5.30 -29.94 9.26
CA ASP A 121 6.28 -31.02 9.39
C ASP A 121 7.57 -30.60 10.11
N GLY A 122 7.65 -29.33 10.57
CA GLY A 122 8.82 -28.78 11.24
C GLY A 122 9.90 -28.26 10.28
N ASN A 123 9.74 -28.45 8.98
CA ASN A 123 10.62 -27.83 7.99
C ASN A 123 10.35 -26.33 7.88
N PHE A 124 11.24 -25.60 7.22
CA PHE A 124 10.99 -24.20 6.88
C PHE A 124 10.80 -24.01 5.38
N GLU A 125 9.96 -23.07 5.03
CA GLU A 125 9.82 -22.55 3.67
C GLU A 125 10.42 -21.16 3.58
N GLU A 126 11.10 -20.88 2.48
CA GLU A 126 11.72 -19.59 2.21
C GLU A 126 11.24 -19.05 0.88
N ALA A 127 10.88 -17.77 0.87
CA ALA A 127 10.58 -17.02 -0.35
C ALA A 127 11.48 -15.79 -0.41
N VAL A 128 12.23 -15.65 -1.51
CA VAL A 128 13.08 -14.49 -1.77
C VAL A 128 12.44 -13.61 -2.83
N GLY A 129 12.32 -12.34 -2.53
CA GLY A 129 11.73 -11.33 -3.40
C GLY A 129 12.56 -10.06 -3.46
N THR A 130 12.05 -9.11 -4.21
CA THR A 130 12.64 -7.77 -4.34
C THR A 130 11.58 -6.73 -4.02
N ALA A 131 11.93 -5.73 -3.22
CA ALA A 131 11.13 -4.53 -2.99
C ALA A 131 11.79 -3.32 -3.64
N ARG A 132 10.95 -2.36 -4.07
CA ARG A 132 11.39 -1.06 -4.56
C ARG A 132 10.55 0.05 -3.95
N VAL A 133 11.15 1.21 -3.76
CA VAL A 133 10.44 2.40 -3.29
C VAL A 133 9.57 2.95 -4.40
N VAL A 134 8.32 3.28 -4.07
CA VAL A 134 7.43 4.03 -4.97
C VAL A 134 7.50 5.50 -4.58
N PRO A 135 8.02 6.38 -5.45
CA PRO A 135 8.10 7.81 -5.17
C PRO A 135 6.71 8.42 -5.01
N VAL A 136 6.53 9.25 -3.98
CA VAL A 136 5.29 10.00 -3.75
C VAL A 136 5.61 11.48 -3.86
N ALA A 137 4.89 12.18 -4.75
CA ALA A 137 5.07 13.61 -4.95
C ALA A 137 4.85 14.38 -3.63
N GLY A 138 5.80 15.24 -3.27
CA GLY A 138 5.75 16.03 -2.03
C GLY A 138 6.03 15.24 -0.73
N GLN A 139 6.31 13.95 -0.80
CA GLN A 139 6.62 13.10 0.36
C GLN A 139 7.89 12.26 0.13
N PRO A 140 9.06 12.85 0.16
CA PRO A 140 10.31 12.11 -0.01
C PRO A 140 10.46 11.11 1.14
N GLY A 141 10.89 9.88 0.81
CA GLY A 141 11.09 8.81 1.80
C GLY A 141 9.77 8.24 2.37
N ALA A 142 8.62 8.41 1.69
CA ALA A 142 7.40 7.76 2.11
C ALA A 142 7.59 6.24 2.17
N GLY A 143 7.04 5.60 3.19
CA GLY A 143 7.06 4.15 3.40
C GLY A 143 6.19 3.38 2.41
N ARG A 144 6.15 3.83 1.16
CA ARG A 144 5.48 3.14 0.05
C ARG A 144 6.48 2.33 -0.74
N LEU A 145 6.32 1.04 -0.71
CA LEU A 145 7.10 0.10 -1.50
C LEU A 145 6.16 -0.79 -2.30
N GLU A 146 6.72 -1.38 -3.32
CA GLU A 146 6.15 -2.54 -4.01
C GLU A 146 7.08 -3.72 -3.84
N VAL A 147 6.54 -4.90 -3.65
CA VAL A 147 7.29 -6.14 -3.44
C VAL A 147 6.90 -7.18 -4.48
N ARG A 148 7.87 -7.97 -4.93
CA ARG A 148 7.69 -9.05 -5.90
C ARG A 148 8.45 -10.29 -5.46
N PHE A 149 7.75 -11.43 -5.42
CA PHE A 149 8.30 -12.76 -5.13
C PHE A 149 8.31 -13.69 -6.37
N ALA A 150 8.13 -13.12 -7.56
CA ALA A 150 8.21 -13.91 -8.79
C ALA A 150 9.66 -14.23 -9.16
N PRO A 151 9.94 -15.41 -9.73
CA PRO A 151 11.24 -15.73 -10.32
C PRO A 151 11.68 -14.64 -11.31
N SER A 152 12.99 -14.39 -11.41
CA SER A 152 13.55 -13.31 -12.25
C SER A 152 13.14 -13.39 -13.72
N TRP A 153 12.86 -14.59 -14.25
CA TRP A 153 12.39 -14.76 -15.61
C TRP A 153 10.93 -14.29 -15.86
N LEU A 154 10.13 -14.07 -14.77
CA LEU A 154 8.80 -13.47 -14.83
C LEU A 154 8.83 -11.97 -14.56
N SER A 155 10.00 -11.36 -14.46
CA SER A 155 10.16 -9.95 -14.06
C SER A 155 9.52 -8.94 -15.03
N TRP A 156 9.23 -9.34 -16.25
CA TRP A 156 8.59 -8.54 -17.29
C TRP A 156 7.06 -8.41 -17.10
N LEU A 157 6.43 -9.24 -16.24
CA LEU A 157 5.00 -9.16 -15.96
C LEU A 157 4.70 -8.04 -14.96
N PRO A 158 3.99 -6.97 -15.36
CA PRO A 158 3.68 -5.85 -14.47
C PRO A 158 2.76 -6.25 -13.29
N MET A 159 2.01 -7.36 -13.41
CA MET A 159 1.13 -7.89 -12.37
C MET A 159 1.86 -8.61 -11.23
N ALA A 160 3.20 -8.69 -11.27
CA ALA A 160 3.98 -9.39 -10.26
C ALA A 160 4.29 -8.53 -9.02
N TRP A 161 4.03 -7.23 -9.07
CA TRP A 161 4.29 -6.31 -7.97
C TRP A 161 3.04 -6.12 -7.10
N GLY A 162 3.20 -6.29 -5.78
CA GLY A 162 2.18 -6.03 -4.78
C GLY A 162 2.55 -4.83 -3.91
N ASP A 163 1.55 -4.06 -3.50
CA ASP A 163 1.74 -2.94 -2.57
C ASP A 163 2.27 -3.42 -1.22
N TYR A 164 3.20 -2.65 -0.67
CA TYR A 164 3.76 -2.82 0.66
C TYR A 164 3.92 -1.44 1.29
N TRP A 165 2.94 -1.02 2.11
CA TRP A 165 2.94 0.30 2.70
C TRP A 165 3.18 0.20 4.20
N ILE A 166 4.20 0.90 4.69
CA ILE A 166 4.45 1.06 6.12
C ILE A 166 3.46 2.12 6.62
N LEU A 167 2.46 1.69 7.38
CA LEU A 167 1.34 2.53 7.83
C LEU A 167 1.58 3.15 9.21
N LYS A 168 2.37 2.47 10.05
CA LYS A 168 2.84 2.95 11.34
C LYS A 168 4.20 2.35 11.64
N LEU A 169 5.08 3.16 12.18
CA LEU A 169 6.43 2.76 12.58
C LEU A 169 6.77 3.58 13.83
N ASP A 170 7.28 2.91 14.87
CA ASP A 170 7.77 3.63 16.02
C ASP A 170 9.10 4.34 15.74
N ARG A 171 9.51 5.25 16.64
CA ARG A 171 10.72 6.06 16.45
C ARG A 171 12.01 5.24 16.46
N ASP A 172 12.00 4.15 17.19
CA ASP A 172 13.17 3.30 17.38
C ASP A 172 13.28 2.21 16.31
N TYR A 173 12.24 2.06 15.45
CA TYR A 173 12.15 1.04 14.40
C TYR A 173 12.05 -0.37 14.97
N GLU A 174 11.37 -0.52 16.10
CA GLU A 174 11.16 -1.80 16.78
C GLU A 174 9.85 -2.47 16.40
N VAL A 175 8.79 -1.69 16.10
CA VAL A 175 7.48 -2.22 15.71
C VAL A 175 6.94 -1.51 14.47
N SER A 176 6.45 -2.28 13.51
CA SER A 176 5.94 -1.79 12.23
C SER A 176 4.56 -2.37 11.92
N LEU A 177 3.64 -1.52 11.47
CA LEU A 177 2.38 -1.92 10.84
C LEU A 177 2.52 -1.78 9.33
N VAL A 178 2.30 -2.85 8.62
CA VAL A 178 2.37 -2.91 7.17
C VAL A 178 1.02 -3.33 6.61
N GLY A 179 0.60 -2.73 5.51
CA GLY A 179 -0.64 -3.11 4.85
C GLY A 179 -0.71 -2.66 3.41
N THR A 180 -1.83 -2.98 2.75
CA THR A 180 -2.10 -2.62 1.36
C THR A 180 -3.24 -1.60 1.27
N PRO A 181 -3.29 -0.74 0.22
CA PRO A 181 -4.29 0.31 0.10
C PRO A 181 -5.74 -0.21 -0.04
N ASP A 182 -5.92 -1.43 -0.56
CA ASP A 182 -7.21 -2.14 -0.61
C ASP A 182 -7.66 -2.70 0.76
N ARG A 183 -6.72 -2.79 1.73
CA ARG A 183 -6.89 -3.36 3.07
C ARG A 183 -7.07 -4.87 3.10
N ASP A 184 -6.71 -5.56 2.06
CA ASP A 184 -6.79 -7.02 1.97
C ASP A 184 -5.64 -7.71 2.72
N TYR A 185 -4.52 -7.01 2.90
CA TYR A 185 -3.34 -7.53 3.57
C TYR A 185 -2.89 -6.60 4.70
N LEU A 186 -2.54 -7.20 5.82
CA LEU A 186 -2.03 -6.52 7.02
C LEU A 186 -1.03 -7.41 7.74
N TRP A 187 0.05 -6.81 8.24
CA TRP A 187 1.03 -7.44 9.12
C TRP A 187 1.42 -6.49 10.25
N VAL A 188 1.60 -7.02 11.44
CA VAL A 188 2.31 -6.39 12.54
C VAL A 188 3.65 -7.10 12.70
N LEU A 189 4.72 -6.36 12.58
CA LEU A 189 6.10 -6.85 12.64
C LEU A 189 6.82 -6.23 13.84
N SER A 190 7.70 -6.98 14.48
CA SER A 190 8.57 -6.47 15.54
C SER A 190 10.00 -6.97 15.40
N ARG A 191 10.96 -6.25 16.02
CA ARG A 191 12.35 -6.72 16.12
C ARG A 191 12.47 -7.89 17.09
N ASP A 192 11.80 -7.79 18.20
CA ASP A 192 11.77 -8.89 19.16
C ASP A 192 10.88 -10.04 18.66
N PRO A 193 11.29 -11.30 18.90
CA PRO A 193 10.49 -12.47 18.54
C PRO A 193 9.12 -12.50 19.26
N VAL A 194 9.01 -11.83 20.39
CA VAL A 194 7.78 -11.73 21.20
C VAL A 194 7.47 -10.27 21.44
N LEU A 195 6.30 -9.83 20.98
CA LEU A 195 5.78 -8.50 21.26
C LEU A 195 4.78 -8.59 22.43
N ASP A 196 4.85 -7.65 23.37
CA ASP A 196 3.86 -7.57 24.43
C ASP A 196 2.44 -7.33 23.90
N ALA A 197 1.45 -7.92 24.57
CA ALA A 197 0.06 -7.91 24.09
C ALA A 197 -0.52 -6.48 24.02
N ALA A 198 -0.18 -5.59 24.93
CA ALA A 198 -0.71 -4.22 24.95
C ALA A 198 -0.20 -3.40 23.76
N THR A 199 1.07 -3.56 23.40
CA THR A 199 1.65 -2.95 22.19
C THR A 199 0.99 -3.52 20.94
N LEU A 200 0.84 -4.85 20.83
CA LEU A 200 0.16 -5.48 19.70
C LEU A 200 -1.27 -4.96 19.56
N ASP A 201 -2.04 -4.91 20.65
CA ASP A 201 -3.42 -4.39 20.62
C ASP A 201 -3.48 -2.92 20.20
N THR A 202 -2.52 -2.09 20.63
CA THR A 202 -2.41 -0.68 20.18
C THR A 202 -2.21 -0.58 18.66
N TYR A 203 -1.44 -1.47 18.05
CA TYR A 203 -1.22 -1.50 16.61
C TYR A 203 -2.45 -2.02 15.86
N LEU A 204 -3.14 -3.02 16.41
CA LEU A 204 -4.39 -3.54 15.83
C LEU A 204 -5.53 -2.52 15.93
N ASP A 205 -5.67 -1.78 17.04
CA ASP A 205 -6.65 -0.71 17.16
C ASP A 205 -6.39 0.43 16.16
N TYR A 206 -5.12 0.77 15.95
CA TYR A 206 -4.77 1.71 14.89
C TYR A 206 -5.13 1.16 13.50
N ALA A 207 -4.87 -0.11 13.22
CA ALA A 207 -5.28 -0.75 11.96
C ALA A 207 -6.82 -0.74 11.79
N ARG A 208 -7.58 -1.01 12.87
CA ARG A 208 -9.04 -0.89 12.86
C ARG A 208 -9.50 0.51 12.50
N SER A 209 -8.86 1.55 13.05
CA SER A 209 -9.17 2.94 12.74
C SER A 209 -8.92 3.31 11.27
N LEU A 210 -7.97 2.62 10.63
CA LEU A 210 -7.69 2.72 9.20
C LEU A 210 -8.67 1.91 8.33
N GLY A 211 -9.55 1.11 8.96
CA GLY A 211 -10.60 0.33 8.29
C GLY A 211 -10.19 -1.09 7.89
N PHE A 212 -9.11 -1.64 8.45
CA PHE A 212 -8.80 -3.06 8.32
C PHE A 212 -9.76 -3.92 9.16
N ASP A 213 -10.07 -5.12 8.68
CA ASP A 213 -10.90 -6.10 9.37
C ASP A 213 -10.05 -6.90 10.39
N VAL A 214 -9.73 -6.23 11.50
CA VAL A 214 -8.83 -6.80 12.52
C VAL A 214 -9.45 -7.97 13.29
N ASP A 215 -10.75 -8.18 13.20
CA ASP A 215 -11.42 -9.32 13.85
C ASP A 215 -11.05 -10.66 13.17
N LYS A 216 -10.52 -10.59 11.93
CA LYS A 216 -9.97 -11.74 11.20
C LYS A 216 -8.47 -11.97 11.42
N VAL A 217 -7.81 -11.13 12.20
CA VAL A 217 -6.36 -11.23 12.38
C VAL A 217 -5.98 -12.53 13.07
N VAL A 218 -4.97 -13.19 12.51
CA VAL A 218 -4.27 -14.33 13.13
C VAL A 218 -3.06 -13.79 13.88
N ARG A 219 -2.97 -14.09 15.18
CA ARG A 219 -1.77 -13.81 15.98
C ARG A 219 -0.77 -14.95 15.77
N THR A 220 0.44 -14.61 15.37
CA THR A 220 1.51 -15.54 14.94
C THR A 220 2.75 -15.44 15.81
N GLY A 221 2.88 -14.37 16.59
CA GLY A 221 3.93 -14.26 17.60
C GLY A 221 3.81 -15.37 18.65
N THR A 222 4.95 -15.85 19.12
CA THR A 222 4.98 -16.81 20.23
C THR A 222 4.49 -16.09 21.48
N SER A 223 3.23 -16.37 21.90
CA SER A 223 2.77 -15.98 23.24
C SER A 223 3.46 -16.90 24.27
N ASN A 224 4.12 -16.29 25.24
CA ASN A 224 4.48 -17.00 26.48
C ASN A 224 3.22 -17.34 27.26
#